data_682e941894167a06fb2708ebe9077911
#
_entry.id   682e941894167a06fb2708ebe9077911
#
_cell.length_a   1.000
_cell.length_b   1.000
_cell.length_c   1.000
_cell.angle_alpha   90.00
_cell.angle_beta   90.00
_cell.angle_gamma   90.00
#
_symmetry.space_group_name_H-M   'P 1'
#
loop_
_entity.id
_entity.type
_entity.pdbx_description
1 polymer ?
#
loop_
_entity_poly.entity_id
_entity_poly.type
_entity_poly.pdbx_seq_one_letter_code
_entity_poly.pdbx_strand_id
1 'polypeptide(L)'
;MRALERGELDPGDPALLENLDACLGCRGCEPACPSGVGYGRGLEAAREQLYATRGLPPAARLTLGVFRYRTAWRSLFFLARQLRATRVPALLAGRSRLRFGLGMLAASSEATEKAEKTLPADSSLAIPPAPSSPTVALFRGCVMAALFDHVHQATKRTLEANGYRVVEPKGQVCCGALHEHAGDRDGARALAVSNIESLADQADFVVVNSAGCGALLKDYGHLVGTEAAAKLAAKVRDVSELLAEHGPRVGAPVELTVAYDAPCHLQHAQKVHEEPLAMLRAIPGLRLQLLPGSDRCCGSAGIYSVLHPTMARAVLDLKVATLETARPRPDLVVTGNPGCLMQIGAGLRAAKLPIGVAHPVELLDLSYQDAGFYG
;
A
#
# COMPACT_ATOMS: atom_id res chain seq x y z
N MET A 1 -19.19 -18.02 -7.39
CA MET A 1 -18.06 -18.00 -8.34
C MET A 1 -17.99 -19.26 -9.20
N ARG A 2 -17.82 -20.48 -8.63
CA ARG A 2 -17.74 -21.72 -9.46
C ARG A 2 -18.99 -21.97 -10.31
N ALA A 3 -20.20 -21.65 -9.82
CA ALA A 3 -21.43 -21.75 -10.60
C ALA A 3 -21.48 -20.70 -11.74
N LEU A 4 -20.91 -19.50 -11.51
CA LEU A 4 -20.76 -18.49 -12.56
C LEU A 4 -19.77 -18.96 -13.64
N GLU A 5 -18.62 -19.50 -13.24
CA GLU A 5 -17.61 -20.07 -14.14
C GLU A 5 -18.17 -21.22 -15.02
N ARG A 6 -19.11 -22.01 -14.48
CA ARG A 6 -19.79 -23.10 -15.19
C ARG A 6 -20.99 -22.65 -16.04
N GLY A 7 -21.32 -21.36 -16.02
CA GLY A 7 -22.50 -20.85 -16.72
C GLY A 7 -23.83 -21.24 -16.06
N GLU A 8 -23.82 -21.70 -14.80
CA GLU A 8 -25.01 -22.05 -14.01
C GLU A 8 -25.70 -20.83 -13.43
N LEU A 9 -25.01 -19.68 -13.38
CA LEU A 9 -25.52 -18.37 -12.96
C LEU A 9 -25.34 -17.35 -14.07
N ASP A 10 -26.34 -16.51 -14.26
CA ASP A 10 -26.27 -15.39 -15.21
C ASP A 10 -25.33 -14.31 -14.65
N PRO A 11 -24.29 -13.88 -15.38
CA PRO A 11 -23.45 -12.75 -15.00
C PRO A 11 -24.22 -11.44 -14.81
N GLY A 12 -25.40 -11.33 -15.38
CA GLY A 12 -26.30 -10.18 -15.23
C GLY A 12 -27.22 -10.24 -14.02
N ASP A 13 -27.23 -11.33 -13.23
CA ASP A 13 -28.11 -11.46 -12.06
C ASP A 13 -27.85 -10.34 -11.04
N PRO A 14 -28.87 -9.53 -10.70
CA PRO A 14 -28.70 -8.41 -9.77
C PRO A 14 -28.20 -8.82 -8.39
N ALA A 15 -28.67 -9.95 -7.85
CA ALA A 15 -28.23 -10.42 -6.53
C ALA A 15 -26.77 -10.88 -6.53
N LEU A 16 -26.32 -11.52 -7.62
CA LEU A 16 -24.92 -11.87 -7.82
C LEU A 16 -24.04 -10.62 -7.86
N LEU A 17 -24.46 -9.62 -8.65
CA LEU A 17 -23.75 -8.36 -8.82
C LEU A 17 -23.63 -7.60 -7.49
N GLU A 18 -24.75 -7.45 -6.77
CA GLU A 18 -24.77 -6.75 -5.48
C GLU A 18 -23.80 -7.38 -4.47
N ASN A 19 -23.80 -8.71 -4.35
CA ASN A 19 -22.93 -9.40 -3.40
C ASN A 19 -21.45 -9.38 -3.79
N LEU A 20 -21.11 -9.50 -5.08
CA LEU A 20 -19.72 -9.42 -5.55
C LEU A 20 -19.18 -7.98 -5.51
N ASP A 21 -20.02 -6.99 -5.81
CA ASP A 21 -19.65 -5.58 -5.72
C ASP A 21 -19.52 -5.10 -4.27
N ALA A 22 -20.30 -5.66 -3.34
CA ALA A 22 -20.17 -5.36 -1.92
C ALA A 22 -18.85 -5.85 -1.30
N CYS A 23 -18.16 -6.79 -1.94
CA CYS A 23 -16.92 -7.36 -1.43
C CYS A 23 -15.74 -6.40 -1.59
N LEU A 24 -15.04 -6.09 -0.49
CA LEU A 24 -13.82 -5.27 -0.47
C LEU A 24 -12.59 -5.95 -1.12
N GLY A 25 -12.63 -7.26 -1.34
CA GLY A 25 -11.47 -8.02 -1.81
C GLY A 25 -10.32 -8.09 -0.80
N CYS A 26 -10.59 -7.89 0.47
CA CYS A 26 -9.57 -7.85 1.53
C CYS A 26 -8.93 -9.21 1.86
N ARG A 27 -9.49 -10.32 1.38
CA ARG A 27 -9.04 -11.70 1.57
C ARG A 27 -8.99 -12.19 3.02
N GLY A 28 -9.52 -11.44 3.98
CA GLY A 28 -9.59 -11.83 5.40
C GLY A 28 -10.43 -13.09 5.67
N CYS A 29 -11.28 -13.51 4.72
CA CYS A 29 -12.00 -14.77 4.79
C CYS A 29 -11.13 -16.01 4.47
N GLU A 30 -9.99 -15.85 3.80
CA GLU A 30 -9.11 -16.96 3.41
C GLU A 30 -8.49 -17.66 4.62
N PRO A 31 -7.84 -16.96 5.58
CA PRO A 31 -7.29 -17.61 6.77
C PRO A 31 -8.37 -18.16 7.70
N ALA A 32 -9.59 -17.64 7.65
CA ALA A 32 -10.71 -18.16 8.43
C ALA A 32 -11.40 -19.38 7.80
N CYS A 33 -11.09 -19.70 6.54
CA CYS A 33 -11.71 -20.81 5.82
C CYS A 33 -11.05 -22.15 6.17
N PRO A 34 -11.78 -23.09 6.81
CA PRO A 34 -11.19 -24.40 7.17
C PRO A 34 -10.84 -25.24 5.94
N SER A 35 -11.45 -24.97 4.79
CA SER A 35 -11.19 -25.69 3.53
C SER A 35 -10.09 -25.06 2.69
N GLY A 36 -9.45 -23.98 3.15
CA GLY A 36 -8.33 -23.33 2.46
C GLY A 36 -8.70 -22.75 1.09
N VAL A 37 -9.94 -22.28 0.90
CA VAL A 37 -10.41 -21.73 -0.38
C VAL A 37 -9.70 -20.42 -0.69
N GLY A 38 -8.99 -20.34 -1.82
CA GLY A 38 -8.39 -19.12 -2.37
C GLY A 38 -9.44 -18.16 -2.92
N TYR A 39 -10.19 -17.51 -2.02
CA TYR A 39 -11.32 -16.65 -2.38
C TYR A 39 -10.94 -15.47 -3.28
N GLY A 40 -9.76 -14.88 -3.06
CA GLY A 40 -9.29 -13.72 -3.82
C GLY A 40 -9.22 -14.00 -5.32
N ARG A 41 -8.58 -15.10 -5.71
CA ARG A 41 -8.51 -15.51 -7.13
C ARG A 41 -9.88 -15.79 -7.73
N GLY A 42 -10.77 -16.43 -6.97
CA GLY A 42 -12.15 -16.67 -7.43
C GLY A 42 -12.92 -15.35 -7.63
N LEU A 43 -12.71 -14.37 -6.76
CA LEU A 43 -13.32 -13.05 -6.87
C LEU A 43 -12.78 -12.28 -8.09
N GLU A 44 -11.48 -12.33 -8.34
CA GLU A 44 -10.84 -11.70 -9.51
C GLU A 44 -11.38 -12.29 -10.82
N ALA A 45 -11.44 -13.63 -10.93
CA ALA A 45 -12.03 -14.32 -12.08
C ALA A 45 -13.51 -13.97 -12.27
N ALA A 46 -14.30 -13.91 -11.19
CA ALA A 46 -15.71 -13.52 -11.28
C ALA A 46 -15.84 -12.06 -11.76
N ARG A 47 -15.02 -11.14 -11.23
CA ARG A 47 -15.03 -9.74 -11.69
C ARG A 47 -14.59 -9.57 -13.13
N GLU A 48 -13.64 -10.38 -13.62
CA GLU A 48 -13.25 -10.41 -15.03
C GLU A 48 -14.44 -10.77 -15.92
N GLN A 49 -15.22 -11.80 -15.57
CA GLN A 49 -16.43 -12.17 -16.31
C GLN A 49 -17.49 -11.06 -16.28
N LEU A 50 -17.71 -10.45 -15.12
CA LEU A 50 -18.64 -9.33 -14.98
C LEU A 50 -18.20 -8.12 -15.81
N TYR A 51 -16.91 -7.82 -15.82
CA TYR A 51 -16.34 -6.76 -16.64
C TYR A 51 -16.56 -7.02 -18.15
N ALA A 52 -16.30 -8.26 -18.61
CA ALA A 52 -16.50 -8.64 -19.99
C ALA A 52 -17.96 -8.53 -20.44
N THR A 53 -18.93 -8.79 -19.54
CA THR A 53 -20.36 -8.76 -19.83
C THR A 53 -20.96 -7.36 -19.82
N ARG A 54 -20.66 -6.56 -18.79
CA ARG A 54 -21.32 -5.25 -18.55
C ARG A 54 -20.41 -4.03 -18.69
N GLY A 55 -19.09 -4.24 -18.80
CA GLY A 55 -18.11 -3.18 -18.73
C GLY A 55 -17.99 -2.56 -17.33
N LEU A 56 -17.15 -1.55 -17.22
CA LEU A 56 -16.95 -0.78 -15.97
C LEU A 56 -17.89 0.43 -15.88
N PRO A 57 -18.30 0.79 -14.64
CA PRO A 57 -18.93 2.08 -14.41
C PRO A 57 -18.06 3.24 -14.92
N PRO A 58 -18.66 4.36 -15.40
CA PRO A 58 -17.89 5.48 -15.97
C PRO A 58 -16.80 6.03 -15.05
N ALA A 59 -17.07 6.12 -13.73
CA ALA A 59 -16.10 6.57 -12.75
C ALA A 59 -14.90 5.63 -12.64
N ALA A 60 -15.12 4.31 -12.65
CA ALA A 60 -14.06 3.32 -12.66
C ALA A 60 -13.22 3.41 -13.94
N ARG A 61 -13.89 3.48 -15.11
CA ARG A 61 -13.23 3.61 -16.41
C ARG A 61 -12.32 4.84 -16.48
N LEU A 62 -12.80 5.98 -16.00
CA LEU A 62 -12.02 7.22 -15.95
C LEU A 62 -10.81 7.04 -15.03
N THR A 63 -11.02 6.52 -13.83
CA THR A 63 -9.95 6.31 -12.85
C THR A 63 -8.88 5.37 -13.40
N LEU A 64 -9.26 4.20 -13.91
CA LEU A 64 -8.31 3.23 -14.47
C LEU A 64 -7.60 3.79 -15.71
N GLY A 65 -8.30 4.55 -16.56
CA GLY A 65 -7.72 5.24 -17.70
C GLY A 65 -6.57 6.17 -17.30
N VAL A 66 -6.71 6.90 -16.18
CA VAL A 66 -5.61 7.73 -15.64
C VAL A 66 -4.41 6.87 -15.28
N PHE A 67 -4.60 5.77 -14.55
CA PHE A 67 -3.48 4.91 -14.09
C PHE A 67 -2.83 4.08 -15.20
N ARG A 68 -3.51 3.87 -16.31
CA ARG A 68 -2.96 3.20 -17.49
C ARG A 68 -1.82 4.00 -18.14
N TYR A 69 -1.91 5.33 -18.14
CA TYR A 69 -0.95 6.20 -18.82
C TYR A 69 -0.08 6.96 -17.81
N ARG A 70 1.24 6.72 -17.87
CA ARG A 70 2.23 7.33 -16.96
C ARG A 70 2.18 8.86 -16.96
N THR A 71 1.98 9.47 -18.12
CA THR A 71 1.87 10.94 -18.25
C THR A 71 0.63 11.47 -17.56
N ALA A 72 -0.51 10.79 -17.70
CA ALA A 72 -1.79 11.23 -17.14
C ALA A 72 -1.75 11.28 -15.60
N TRP A 73 -1.35 10.17 -14.92
CA TRP A 73 -1.30 10.18 -13.46
C TRP A 73 -0.19 11.10 -12.93
N ARG A 74 0.95 11.23 -13.63
CA ARG A 74 2.01 12.16 -13.21
C ARG A 74 1.54 13.60 -13.22
N SER A 75 0.85 14.04 -14.28
CA SER A 75 0.29 15.38 -14.38
C SER A 75 -0.79 15.63 -13.31
N LEU A 76 -1.71 14.68 -13.14
CA LEU A 76 -2.75 14.78 -12.12
C LEU A 76 -2.15 14.89 -10.71
N PHE A 77 -1.22 14.05 -10.37
CA PHE A 77 -0.60 14.07 -9.05
C PHE A 77 0.36 15.25 -8.85
N PHE A 78 0.93 15.79 -9.91
CA PHE A 78 1.66 17.06 -9.82
C PHE A 78 0.74 18.17 -9.35
N LEU A 79 -0.43 18.33 -9.96
CA LEU A 79 -1.44 19.30 -9.53
C LEU A 79 -1.95 19.02 -8.10
N ALA A 80 -2.16 17.75 -7.77
CA ALA A 80 -2.55 17.35 -6.41
C ALA A 80 -1.49 17.74 -5.35
N ARG A 81 -0.20 17.59 -5.66
CA ARG A 81 0.89 18.06 -4.77
C ARG A 81 0.90 19.56 -4.60
N GLN A 82 0.70 20.34 -5.69
CA GLN A 82 0.59 21.79 -5.60
C GLN A 82 -0.59 22.19 -4.70
N LEU A 83 -1.75 21.56 -4.89
CA LEU A 83 -2.91 21.79 -4.04
C LEU A 83 -2.62 21.40 -2.57
N ARG A 84 -1.96 20.27 -2.32
CA ARG A 84 -1.56 19.85 -0.97
C ARG A 84 -0.64 20.87 -0.30
N ALA A 85 0.32 21.41 -1.03
CA ALA A 85 1.27 22.42 -0.53
C ALA A 85 0.59 23.72 -0.04
N THR A 86 -0.59 24.04 -0.53
CA THR A 86 -1.39 25.18 -0.06
C THR A 86 -1.98 24.99 1.33
N ARG A 87 -1.92 23.78 1.92
CA ARG A 87 -2.58 23.38 3.17
C ARG A 87 -4.13 23.47 3.15
N VAL A 88 -4.73 23.97 2.08
CA VAL A 88 -6.20 24.03 1.91
C VAL A 88 -6.85 22.65 2.07
N PRO A 89 -6.31 21.55 1.53
CA PRO A 89 -6.87 20.22 1.74
C PRO A 89 -7.01 19.84 3.21
N ALA A 90 -6.03 20.20 4.04
CA ALA A 90 -6.06 19.90 5.48
C ALA A 90 -7.13 20.71 6.21
N LEU A 91 -7.28 21.99 5.85
CA LEU A 91 -8.28 22.90 6.45
C LEU A 91 -9.72 22.51 6.09
N LEU A 92 -9.93 22.07 4.85
CA LEU A 92 -11.24 21.73 4.33
C LEU A 92 -11.62 20.26 4.51
N ALA A 93 -10.74 19.42 5.07
CA ALA A 93 -11.02 18.02 5.34
C ALA A 93 -12.30 17.83 6.15
N GLY A 94 -13.07 16.76 5.87
CA GLY A 94 -14.34 16.51 6.57
C GLY A 94 -15.10 15.31 6.04
N ARG A 95 -16.38 15.17 6.41
CA ARG A 95 -17.18 13.96 6.15
C ARG A 95 -17.85 13.89 4.77
N SER A 96 -18.08 15.00 4.06
CA SER A 96 -18.67 14.94 2.71
C SER A 96 -17.66 14.34 1.70
N ARG A 97 -18.14 13.81 0.58
CA ARG A 97 -17.27 13.13 -0.41
C ARG A 97 -16.07 13.97 -0.83
N LEU A 98 -16.31 15.23 -1.22
CA LEU A 98 -15.23 16.14 -1.62
C LEU A 98 -14.27 16.44 -0.48
N ARG A 99 -14.80 16.82 0.69
CA ARG A 99 -13.99 17.13 1.88
C ARG A 99 -13.20 15.92 2.39
N PHE A 100 -13.73 14.71 2.22
CA PHE A 100 -13.02 13.49 2.55
C PHE A 100 -11.88 13.22 1.57
N GLY A 101 -12.10 13.42 0.26
CA GLY A 101 -11.03 13.36 -0.75
C GLY A 101 -9.90 14.36 -0.49
N LEU A 102 -10.24 15.59 -0.04
CA LEU A 102 -9.24 16.56 0.42
C LEU A 102 -8.49 16.05 1.67
N GLY A 103 -9.20 15.41 2.60
CA GLY A 103 -8.60 14.75 3.76
C GLY A 103 -7.61 13.64 3.38
N MET A 104 -7.94 12.82 2.38
CA MET A 104 -7.06 11.78 1.83
C MET A 104 -5.79 12.40 1.23
N LEU A 105 -5.93 13.49 0.46
CA LEU A 105 -4.80 14.20 -0.10
C LEU A 105 -3.94 14.82 1.01
N ALA A 106 -4.53 15.41 2.02
CA ALA A 106 -3.81 15.96 3.16
C ALA A 106 -3.05 14.88 3.96
N ALA A 107 -3.61 13.67 4.06
CA ALA A 107 -2.99 12.54 4.75
C ALA A 107 -1.82 11.91 3.98
N SER A 108 -1.58 12.29 2.73
CA SER A 108 -0.41 11.86 1.95
C SER A 108 0.83 12.73 2.20
N SER A 109 0.76 13.74 3.04
CA SER A 109 1.94 14.47 3.53
C SER A 109 2.63 13.68 4.66
N GLU A 110 3.89 13.95 4.88
CA GLU A 110 4.65 13.35 5.96
C GLU A 110 3.94 13.54 7.30
N ALA A 111 3.83 12.47 8.07
CA ALA A 111 3.21 12.50 9.39
C ALA A 111 4.08 13.26 10.40
N THR A 112 5.31 13.42 10.08
CA THR A 112 6.37 13.90 10.94
C THR A 112 6.82 15.30 10.53
N GLU A 113 5.90 16.29 10.51
CA GLU A 113 6.34 17.70 10.54
C GLU A 113 7.32 18.00 11.72
N LYS A 114 7.35 17.10 12.73
CA LYS A 114 8.38 17.11 13.78
C LYS A 114 9.67 16.38 13.38
N ALA A 115 9.62 15.46 12.41
CA ALA A 115 10.77 14.78 11.82
C ALA A 115 11.31 15.52 10.59
N GLU A 116 10.69 16.61 10.19
CA GLU A 116 11.16 17.52 9.13
C GLU A 116 12.40 18.35 9.53
N LYS A 117 13.29 17.79 10.32
CA LYS A 117 14.71 18.08 10.12
C LYS A 117 15.13 17.24 8.92
N THR A 118 14.61 17.63 7.79
CA THR A 118 14.78 17.01 6.48
C THR A 118 16.26 16.83 6.20
N LEU A 119 16.67 15.55 6.23
CA LEU A 119 17.89 15.20 5.52
C LEU A 119 17.67 15.56 4.04
N PRO A 120 18.64 16.19 3.37
CA PRO A 120 18.58 16.37 1.92
C PRO A 120 18.25 15.03 1.25
N ALA A 121 17.51 15.07 0.14
CA ALA A 121 17.16 13.85 -0.62
C ALA A 121 18.40 13.02 -1.05
N ASP A 122 19.57 13.65 -1.07
CA ASP A 122 20.88 13.08 -1.42
C ASP A 122 21.71 12.68 -0.19
N SER A 123 21.15 12.61 1.04
CA SER A 123 21.90 12.13 2.20
C SER A 123 22.45 10.74 1.93
N SER A 124 23.76 10.63 1.79
CA SER A 124 24.44 9.36 1.62
C SER A 124 24.69 8.71 2.98
N LEU A 125 24.77 7.39 3.01
CA LEU A 125 25.23 6.68 4.20
C LEU A 125 26.64 7.10 4.58
N ALA A 126 26.89 7.21 5.89
CA ALA A 126 28.25 7.39 6.41
C ALA A 126 29.21 6.26 5.95
N ILE A 127 28.64 5.05 5.76
CA ILE A 127 29.37 3.88 5.23
C ILE A 127 28.48 3.25 4.13
N PRO A 128 28.85 3.36 2.86
CA PRO A 128 28.08 2.76 1.77
C PRO A 128 28.12 1.23 1.82
N PRO A 129 27.08 0.53 1.29
CA PRO A 129 27.09 -0.92 1.18
C PRO A 129 28.27 -1.44 0.36
N ALA A 130 28.79 -2.63 0.74
CA ALA A 130 29.90 -3.24 0.00
C ALA A 130 29.48 -3.57 -1.46
N PRO A 131 30.44 -3.60 -2.42
CA PRO A 131 30.13 -4.00 -3.80
C PRO A 131 29.51 -5.41 -3.93
N SER A 132 29.80 -6.31 -2.98
CA SER A 132 29.25 -7.66 -2.90
C SER A 132 27.88 -7.75 -2.20
N SER A 133 27.34 -6.62 -1.72
CA SER A 133 26.03 -6.59 -1.06
C SER A 133 24.91 -6.99 -2.01
N PRO A 134 23.88 -7.69 -1.53
CA PRO A 134 22.71 -8.02 -2.35
C PRO A 134 22.07 -6.76 -2.95
N THR A 135 21.72 -6.86 -4.22
CA THR A 135 21.13 -5.74 -4.96
C THR A 135 19.59 -5.83 -4.87
N VAL A 136 18.97 -4.70 -4.57
CA VAL A 136 17.52 -4.60 -4.42
C VAL A 136 16.99 -3.54 -5.38
N ALA A 137 16.09 -3.92 -6.28
CA ALA A 137 15.37 -3.00 -7.15
C ALA A 137 14.15 -2.42 -6.41
N LEU A 138 14.12 -1.12 -6.20
CA LEU A 138 12.98 -0.46 -5.58
C LEU A 138 11.83 -0.29 -6.58
N PHE A 139 10.70 -0.92 -6.29
CA PHE A 139 9.46 -0.71 -7.06
C PHE A 139 8.79 0.59 -6.63
N ARG A 140 8.76 1.57 -7.52
CA ARG A 140 8.21 2.91 -7.22
C ARG A 140 6.70 3.01 -7.40
N GLY A 141 6.13 2.27 -8.35
CA GLY A 141 4.69 2.30 -8.65
C GLY A 141 4.19 3.66 -9.13
N CYS A 142 2.92 3.98 -8.81
CA CYS A 142 2.24 5.20 -9.24
C CYS A 142 1.95 6.16 -8.08
N VAL A 143 1.03 5.80 -7.17
CA VAL A 143 0.63 6.63 -6.02
C VAL A 143 1.80 6.86 -5.07
N MET A 144 2.58 5.81 -4.78
CA MET A 144 3.77 5.92 -3.93
C MET A 144 4.78 6.89 -4.52
N ALA A 145 5.16 6.73 -5.80
CA ALA A 145 6.09 7.64 -6.46
C ALA A 145 5.58 9.10 -6.55
N ALA A 146 4.26 9.28 -6.57
CA ALA A 146 3.68 10.61 -6.77
C ALA A 146 3.40 11.36 -5.46
N LEU A 147 2.91 10.68 -4.44
CA LEU A 147 2.44 11.30 -3.19
C LEU A 147 3.25 10.92 -1.96
N PHE A 148 3.99 9.81 -2.01
CA PHE A 148 4.74 9.22 -0.89
C PHE A 148 6.21 8.98 -1.24
N ASP A 149 6.80 9.88 -2.03
CA ASP A 149 8.23 9.75 -2.41
C ASP A 149 9.15 9.72 -1.19
N HIS A 150 8.82 10.43 -0.12
CA HIS A 150 9.50 10.37 1.17
C HIS A 150 9.59 8.95 1.74
N VAL A 151 8.55 8.12 1.57
CA VAL A 151 8.58 6.70 1.97
C VAL A 151 9.56 5.90 1.11
N HIS A 152 9.69 6.22 -0.19
CA HIS A 152 10.72 5.59 -1.03
C HIS A 152 12.13 5.97 -0.60
N GLN A 153 12.35 7.24 -0.25
CA GLN A 153 13.65 7.69 0.26
C GLN A 153 13.98 7.02 1.61
N ALA A 154 13.01 6.95 2.53
CA ALA A 154 13.16 6.21 3.78
C ALA A 154 13.46 4.72 3.54
N THR A 155 12.75 4.08 2.59
CA THR A 155 12.99 2.69 2.21
C THR A 155 14.40 2.48 1.69
N LYS A 156 14.86 3.37 0.81
CA LYS A 156 16.23 3.30 0.26
C LYS A 156 17.27 3.43 1.38
N ARG A 157 17.21 4.49 2.18
CA ARG A 157 18.17 4.73 3.26
C ARG A 157 18.21 3.59 4.27
N THR A 158 17.05 3.10 4.71
CA THR A 158 16.99 2.01 5.70
C THR A 158 17.53 0.69 5.14
N LEU A 159 17.26 0.34 3.89
CA LEU A 159 17.82 -0.86 3.25
C LEU A 159 19.34 -0.72 3.09
N GLU A 160 19.82 0.41 2.61
CA GLU A 160 21.26 0.66 2.46
C GLU A 160 21.97 0.62 3.81
N ALA A 161 21.38 1.19 4.88
CA ALA A 161 21.90 1.09 6.24
C ALA A 161 21.97 -0.36 6.75
N ASN A 162 21.11 -1.24 6.25
CA ASN A 162 21.12 -2.68 6.56
C ASN A 162 21.92 -3.51 5.56
N GLY A 163 22.76 -2.90 4.74
CA GLY A 163 23.73 -3.59 3.92
C GLY A 163 23.23 -4.01 2.52
N TYR A 164 22.08 -3.54 2.07
CA TYR A 164 21.60 -3.75 0.71
C TYR A 164 22.05 -2.64 -0.22
N ARG A 165 22.28 -2.96 -1.48
CA ARG A 165 22.54 -1.97 -2.53
C ARG A 165 21.25 -1.70 -3.30
N VAL A 166 20.66 -0.51 -3.12
CA VAL A 166 19.38 -0.17 -3.73
C VAL A 166 19.57 0.46 -5.12
N VAL A 167 18.85 -0.07 -6.10
CA VAL A 167 18.77 0.48 -7.46
C VAL A 167 17.32 0.86 -7.81
N GLU A 168 17.17 1.87 -8.65
CA GLU A 168 15.88 2.36 -9.12
C GLU A 168 15.74 2.20 -10.62
N PRO A 169 15.37 1.02 -11.15
CA PRO A 169 15.21 0.79 -12.58
C PRO A 169 14.23 1.78 -13.22
N LYS A 170 14.58 2.30 -14.38
CA LYS A 170 13.71 3.21 -15.15
C LYS A 170 12.66 2.39 -15.91
N GLY A 171 11.58 3.04 -16.33
CA GLY A 171 10.54 2.39 -17.15
C GLY A 171 9.35 1.84 -16.37
N GLN A 172 9.44 1.73 -15.05
CA GLN A 172 8.36 1.26 -14.19
C GLN A 172 7.06 2.07 -14.39
N VAL A 173 5.94 1.35 -14.31
CA VAL A 173 4.58 1.89 -14.42
C VAL A 173 3.74 1.50 -13.20
N CYS A 174 2.41 1.72 -13.23
CA CYS A 174 1.51 1.20 -12.20
C CYS A 174 1.63 -0.32 -12.09
N CYS A 175 1.51 -0.88 -10.88
CA CYS A 175 1.54 -2.34 -10.70
C CYS A 175 0.38 -3.08 -11.36
N GLY A 176 -0.75 -2.40 -11.64
CA GLY A 176 -1.95 -3.00 -12.22
C GLY A 176 -3.00 -3.43 -11.20
N ALA A 177 -2.74 -3.37 -9.88
CA ALA A 177 -3.67 -3.87 -8.86
C ALA A 177 -5.06 -3.22 -8.91
N LEU A 178 -5.17 -1.95 -9.28
CA LEU A 178 -6.46 -1.29 -9.44
C LEU A 178 -7.27 -1.89 -10.60
N HIS A 179 -6.59 -2.24 -11.70
CA HIS A 179 -7.19 -2.88 -12.87
C HIS A 179 -7.64 -4.30 -12.53
N GLU A 180 -6.77 -5.13 -11.92
CA GLU A 180 -7.09 -6.50 -11.53
C GLU A 180 -8.29 -6.55 -10.58
N HIS A 181 -8.30 -5.73 -9.54
CA HIS A 181 -9.41 -5.66 -8.58
C HIS A 181 -10.73 -5.18 -9.19
N ALA A 182 -10.67 -4.47 -10.31
CA ALA A 182 -11.85 -4.03 -11.05
C ALA A 182 -12.33 -5.04 -12.10
N GLY A 183 -11.57 -6.12 -12.36
CA GLY A 183 -11.83 -7.10 -13.40
C GLY A 183 -11.25 -6.73 -14.78
N ASP A 184 -10.54 -5.62 -14.91
CA ASP A 184 -9.81 -5.23 -16.12
C ASP A 184 -8.45 -5.95 -16.18
N ARG A 185 -8.52 -7.28 -16.35
CA ARG A 185 -7.35 -8.16 -16.34
C ARG A 185 -6.37 -7.86 -17.47
N ASP A 186 -6.87 -7.50 -18.65
CA ASP A 186 -6.02 -7.15 -19.79
C ASP A 186 -5.24 -5.86 -19.53
N GLY A 187 -5.87 -4.86 -18.89
CA GLY A 187 -5.18 -3.66 -18.42
C GLY A 187 -4.12 -3.96 -17.37
N ALA A 188 -4.42 -4.83 -16.41
CA ALA A 188 -3.46 -5.30 -15.40
C ALA A 188 -2.28 -6.03 -16.03
N ARG A 189 -2.55 -6.95 -16.97
CA ARG A 189 -1.52 -7.73 -17.69
C ARG A 189 -0.60 -6.85 -18.51
N ALA A 190 -1.12 -5.86 -19.23
CA ALA A 190 -0.31 -4.92 -20.01
C ALA A 190 0.67 -4.13 -19.13
N LEU A 191 0.21 -3.66 -17.95
CA LEU A 191 1.06 -2.97 -16.97
C LEU A 191 2.09 -3.92 -16.34
N ALA A 192 1.71 -5.17 -16.07
CA ALA A 192 2.60 -6.18 -15.53
C ALA A 192 3.76 -6.50 -16.50
N VAL A 193 3.46 -6.67 -17.80
CA VAL A 193 4.48 -6.91 -18.84
C VAL A 193 5.50 -5.77 -18.87
N SER A 194 5.06 -4.50 -18.85
CA SER A 194 5.97 -3.35 -18.82
C SER A 194 6.85 -3.33 -17.56
N ASN A 195 6.32 -3.72 -16.41
CA ASN A 195 7.10 -3.80 -15.18
C ASN A 195 8.08 -4.99 -15.19
N ILE A 196 7.71 -6.13 -15.78
CA ILE A 196 8.60 -7.29 -15.95
C ILE A 196 9.80 -6.87 -16.80
N GLU A 197 9.57 -6.21 -17.94
CA GLU A 197 10.62 -5.72 -18.82
C GLU A 197 11.58 -4.73 -18.14
N SER A 198 11.04 -3.87 -17.26
CA SER A 198 11.86 -2.85 -16.58
C SER A 198 12.61 -3.37 -15.35
N LEU A 199 12.17 -4.47 -14.74
CA LEU A 199 12.71 -5.01 -13.48
C LEU A 199 13.49 -6.32 -13.68
N ALA A 200 13.30 -7.02 -14.81
CA ALA A 200 13.99 -8.29 -15.07
C ALA A 200 15.51 -8.10 -15.00
N ASP A 201 16.15 -9.03 -14.32
CA ASP A 201 17.61 -9.14 -14.20
C ASP A 201 18.34 -7.90 -13.65
N GLN A 202 17.62 -6.95 -13.06
CA GLN A 202 18.19 -5.74 -12.49
C GLN A 202 18.74 -5.93 -11.06
N ALA A 203 18.25 -6.95 -10.34
CA ALA A 203 18.57 -7.14 -8.92
C ALA A 203 18.28 -8.57 -8.42
N ASP A 204 18.80 -8.89 -7.25
CA ASP A 204 18.53 -10.15 -6.54
C ASP A 204 17.10 -10.16 -6.01
N PHE A 205 16.62 -9.02 -5.50
CA PHE A 205 15.27 -8.82 -4.97
C PHE A 205 14.59 -7.61 -5.62
N VAL A 206 13.24 -7.62 -5.61
CA VAL A 206 12.40 -6.46 -5.92
C VAL A 206 11.67 -6.06 -4.65
N VAL A 207 12.01 -4.92 -4.07
CA VAL A 207 11.38 -4.44 -2.84
C VAL A 207 10.18 -3.55 -3.14
N VAL A 208 9.10 -3.76 -2.37
CA VAL A 208 7.87 -3.01 -2.45
C VAL A 208 7.51 -2.49 -1.06
N ASN A 209 7.13 -1.22 -0.94
CA ASN A 209 6.64 -0.59 0.28
C ASN A 209 5.14 -0.23 0.17
N SER A 210 4.39 -1.03 -0.55
CA SER A 210 2.95 -0.88 -0.76
C SER A 210 2.29 -2.24 -0.84
N ALA A 211 1.56 -2.61 0.19
CA ALA A 211 0.95 -3.93 0.34
C ALA A 211 0.11 -4.39 -0.86
N GLY A 212 -0.70 -3.48 -1.41
CA GLY A 212 -1.53 -3.79 -2.59
C GLY A 212 -0.70 -4.04 -3.85
N CYS A 213 0.38 -3.26 -4.04
CA CYS A 213 1.30 -3.49 -5.15
C CYS A 213 2.07 -4.80 -4.98
N GLY A 214 2.61 -5.05 -3.78
CA GLY A 214 3.36 -6.27 -3.47
C GLY A 214 2.54 -7.54 -3.68
N ALA A 215 1.27 -7.52 -3.27
CA ALA A 215 0.36 -8.65 -3.47
C ALA A 215 0.21 -9.02 -4.96
N LEU A 216 0.02 -8.02 -5.84
CA LEU A 216 -0.11 -8.30 -7.26
C LEU A 216 1.23 -8.65 -7.92
N LEU A 217 2.34 -7.96 -7.57
CA LEU A 217 3.65 -8.31 -8.11
C LEU A 217 4.03 -9.77 -7.79
N LYS A 218 3.75 -10.24 -6.58
CA LYS A 218 3.94 -11.66 -6.17
C LYS A 218 3.03 -12.62 -6.96
N ASP A 219 1.94 -12.14 -7.54
CA ASP A 219 1.01 -12.94 -8.36
C ASP A 219 1.19 -12.73 -9.88
N TYR A 220 2.18 -11.97 -10.34
CA TYR A 220 2.45 -11.76 -11.78
C TYR A 220 2.64 -13.05 -12.56
N GLY A 221 3.22 -14.09 -11.93
CA GLY A 221 3.34 -15.40 -12.55
C GLY A 221 1.99 -15.99 -12.98
N HIS A 222 0.96 -15.83 -12.15
CA HIS A 222 -0.41 -16.25 -12.45
C HIS A 222 -1.10 -15.29 -13.43
N LEU A 223 -0.93 -13.99 -13.26
CA LEU A 223 -1.57 -12.98 -14.11
C LEU A 223 -1.10 -13.04 -15.56
N VAL A 224 0.21 -13.17 -15.78
CA VAL A 224 0.83 -13.12 -17.12
C VAL A 224 1.07 -14.51 -17.71
N GLY A 225 1.38 -15.50 -16.88
CA GLY A 225 1.56 -16.89 -17.29
C GLY A 225 2.89 -17.19 -17.99
N THR A 226 3.92 -16.31 -17.87
CA THR A 226 5.23 -16.52 -18.46
C THR A 226 6.29 -16.88 -17.39
N GLU A 227 7.37 -17.54 -17.80
CA GLU A 227 8.49 -17.87 -16.93
C GLU A 227 9.16 -16.61 -16.36
N ALA A 228 9.31 -15.56 -17.18
CA ALA A 228 9.86 -14.27 -16.75
C ALA A 228 9.02 -13.63 -15.64
N ALA A 229 7.68 -13.69 -15.76
CA ALA A 229 6.76 -13.22 -14.73
C ALA A 229 6.89 -14.01 -13.43
N ALA A 230 7.01 -15.34 -13.52
CA ALA A 230 7.18 -16.22 -12.36
C ALA A 230 8.53 -15.96 -11.65
N LYS A 231 9.61 -15.79 -12.42
CA LYS A 231 10.95 -15.44 -11.89
C LYS A 231 10.93 -14.09 -11.18
N LEU A 232 10.30 -13.07 -11.77
CA LEU A 232 10.18 -11.76 -11.12
C LEU A 232 9.37 -11.86 -9.82
N ALA A 233 8.20 -12.51 -9.86
CA ALA A 233 7.32 -12.68 -8.70
C ALA A 233 8.03 -13.35 -7.52
N ALA A 234 8.89 -14.34 -7.78
CA ALA A 234 9.68 -15.02 -6.75
C ALA A 234 10.72 -14.11 -6.05
N LYS A 235 11.17 -13.04 -6.71
CA LYS A 235 12.11 -12.05 -6.16
C LYS A 235 11.42 -10.95 -5.35
N VAL A 236 10.08 -10.82 -5.43
CA VAL A 236 9.34 -9.72 -4.78
C VAL A 236 9.31 -9.90 -3.27
N ARG A 237 9.64 -8.84 -2.54
CA ARG A 237 9.61 -8.77 -1.07
C ARG A 237 8.94 -7.47 -0.64
N ASP A 238 8.14 -7.53 0.42
CA ASP A 238 7.82 -6.31 1.16
C ASP A 238 9.08 -5.79 1.86
N VAL A 239 9.18 -4.49 2.06
CA VAL A 239 10.35 -3.90 2.73
C VAL A 239 10.58 -4.50 4.12
N SER A 240 9.50 -4.85 4.82
CA SER A 240 9.59 -5.46 6.14
C SER A 240 10.16 -6.88 6.10
N GLU A 241 9.93 -7.66 5.02
CA GLU A 241 10.53 -8.99 4.86
C GLU A 241 12.05 -8.90 4.81
N LEU A 242 12.60 -7.99 3.99
CA LEU A 242 14.06 -7.83 3.88
C LEU A 242 14.69 -7.29 5.17
N LEU A 243 14.03 -6.33 5.84
CA LEU A 243 14.55 -5.74 7.07
C LEU A 243 14.47 -6.71 8.26
N ALA A 244 13.46 -7.59 8.29
CA ALA A 244 13.31 -8.57 9.37
C ALA A 244 14.17 -9.83 9.19
N GLU A 245 14.62 -10.14 7.98
CA GLU A 245 15.36 -11.39 7.67
C GLU A 245 16.62 -11.57 8.55
N HIS A 246 17.36 -10.49 8.76
CA HIS A 246 18.55 -10.48 9.62
C HIS A 246 18.37 -9.64 10.88
N GLY A 247 17.16 -9.10 11.09
CA GLY A 247 16.87 -8.06 12.07
C GLY A 247 17.46 -6.71 11.68
N PRO A 248 16.69 -5.61 11.76
CA PRO A 248 17.19 -4.29 11.44
C PRO A 248 18.25 -3.86 12.46
N ARG A 249 19.22 -3.05 12.01
CA ARG A 249 20.20 -2.43 12.92
C ARG A 249 19.48 -1.62 14.00
N VAL A 250 20.07 -1.57 15.18
CA VAL A 250 19.53 -0.79 16.29
C VAL A 250 19.88 0.68 16.07
N GLY A 251 18.87 1.54 15.96
CA GLY A 251 19.02 3.00 15.87
C GLY A 251 18.83 3.70 17.20
N ALA A 252 18.59 5.01 17.16
CA ALA A 252 18.28 5.81 18.34
C ALA A 252 16.84 5.58 18.83
N PRO A 253 16.53 5.88 20.11
CA PRO A 253 15.18 5.76 20.65
C PRO A 253 14.18 6.69 19.95
N VAL A 254 12.99 6.17 19.68
CA VAL A 254 11.84 6.93 19.17
C VAL A 254 10.71 6.82 20.19
N GLU A 255 10.54 7.87 21.01
CA GLU A 255 9.59 7.89 22.12
C GLU A 255 8.16 8.21 21.64
N LEU A 256 7.56 7.29 20.86
CA LEU A 256 6.20 7.41 20.36
C LEU A 256 5.36 6.19 20.77
N THR A 257 4.07 6.42 20.95
CA THR A 257 3.07 5.35 21.03
C THR A 257 2.42 5.20 19.67
N VAL A 258 2.55 4.03 19.06
CA VAL A 258 2.02 3.78 17.71
C VAL A 258 1.02 2.63 17.70
N ALA A 259 -0.09 2.82 16.98
CA ALA A 259 -1.02 1.75 16.68
C ALA A 259 -0.67 1.16 15.31
N TYR A 260 -0.30 -0.12 15.26
CA TYR A 260 -0.08 -0.80 13.98
C TYR A 260 -1.43 -1.25 13.38
N ASP A 261 -1.66 -0.85 12.13
CA ASP A 261 -2.79 -1.28 11.31
C ASP A 261 -2.28 -2.16 10.17
N ALA A 262 -2.54 -3.47 10.28
CA ALA A 262 -2.07 -4.45 9.30
C ALA A 262 -2.79 -4.27 7.96
N PRO A 263 -2.08 -3.91 6.87
CA PRO A 263 -2.72 -3.85 5.56
C PRO A 263 -3.23 -5.24 5.15
N CYS A 264 -4.51 -5.35 4.82
CA CYS A 264 -5.13 -6.63 4.50
C CYS A 264 -4.40 -7.40 3.38
N HIS A 265 -3.88 -6.69 2.36
CA HIS A 265 -3.10 -7.31 1.28
C HIS A 265 -1.69 -7.74 1.71
N LEU A 266 -1.10 -7.13 2.74
CA LEU A 266 0.15 -7.62 3.31
C LEU A 266 -0.11 -8.89 4.12
N GLN A 267 -1.05 -8.79 5.06
CA GLN A 267 -1.34 -9.88 6.00
C GLN A 267 -1.98 -11.10 5.32
N HIS A 268 -3.04 -10.90 4.53
CA HIS A 268 -3.84 -12.01 4.00
C HIS A 268 -3.39 -12.48 2.61
N ALA A 269 -3.05 -11.54 1.70
CA ALA A 269 -2.64 -11.91 0.35
C ALA A 269 -1.18 -12.33 0.26
N GLN A 270 -0.28 -11.59 0.89
CA GLN A 270 1.16 -11.89 0.89
C GLN A 270 1.58 -12.82 2.04
N LYS A 271 0.75 -12.98 3.09
CA LYS A 271 1.04 -13.72 4.32
C LYS A 271 2.25 -13.19 5.09
N VAL A 272 2.52 -11.90 4.96
CA VAL A 272 3.54 -11.15 5.70
C VAL A 272 2.87 -10.50 6.90
N HIS A 273 3.17 -10.96 8.09
CA HIS A 273 2.46 -10.60 9.31
C HIS A 273 3.40 -10.23 10.46
N GLU A 274 4.39 -11.07 10.75
CA GLU A 274 5.32 -10.84 11.85
C GLU A 274 6.46 -9.89 11.48
N GLU A 275 6.84 -9.82 10.21
CA GLU A 275 7.98 -9.05 9.73
C GLU A 275 7.83 -7.55 9.99
N PRO A 276 6.68 -6.88 9.68
CA PRO A 276 6.52 -5.48 10.04
C PRO A 276 6.48 -5.25 11.56
N LEU A 277 5.96 -6.22 12.33
CA LEU A 277 5.98 -6.13 13.79
C LEU A 277 7.39 -6.29 14.35
N ALA A 278 8.19 -7.22 13.81
CA ALA A 278 9.58 -7.40 14.19
C ALA A 278 10.41 -6.15 13.90
N MET A 279 10.22 -5.54 12.73
CA MET A 279 10.86 -4.29 12.34
C MET A 279 10.52 -3.15 13.32
N LEU A 280 9.23 -2.97 13.67
CA LEU A 280 8.80 -1.92 14.58
C LEU A 280 9.28 -2.16 16.03
N ARG A 281 9.27 -3.41 16.51
CA ARG A 281 9.76 -3.79 17.84
C ARG A 281 11.27 -3.60 18.01
N ALA A 282 12.03 -3.58 16.94
CA ALA A 282 13.45 -3.33 16.95
C ALA A 282 13.82 -1.85 17.18
N ILE A 283 12.87 -0.93 17.06
CA ILE A 283 13.08 0.50 17.30
C ILE A 283 13.06 0.76 18.81
N PRO A 284 14.16 1.21 19.42
CA PRO A 284 14.19 1.49 20.86
C PRO A 284 13.17 2.59 21.24
N GLY A 285 12.57 2.49 22.41
CA GLY A 285 11.62 3.49 22.94
C GLY A 285 10.23 3.46 22.31
N LEU A 286 10.02 2.75 21.18
CA LEU A 286 8.73 2.69 20.49
C LEU A 286 7.73 1.83 21.28
N ARG A 287 6.58 2.42 21.63
CA ARG A 287 5.47 1.71 22.27
C ARG A 287 4.45 1.25 21.23
N LEU A 288 4.53 -0.02 20.85
CA LEU A 288 3.67 -0.61 19.84
C LEU A 288 2.36 -1.12 20.44
N GLN A 289 1.23 -0.69 19.88
CA GLN A 289 -0.12 -1.14 20.24
C GLN A 289 -0.73 -1.94 19.07
N LEU A 290 -1.26 -3.12 19.38
CA LEU A 290 -2.10 -3.91 18.49
C LEU A 290 -3.55 -3.76 18.97
N LEU A 291 -4.28 -2.82 18.37
CA LEU A 291 -5.66 -2.53 18.76
C LEU A 291 -6.64 -3.56 18.18
N PRO A 292 -7.78 -3.82 18.86
CA PRO A 292 -8.81 -4.69 18.31
C PRO A 292 -9.25 -4.25 16.90
N GLY A 293 -9.27 -5.18 15.94
CA GLY A 293 -9.61 -4.90 14.55
C GLY A 293 -8.52 -4.21 13.73
N SER A 294 -7.27 -4.20 14.21
CA SER A 294 -6.11 -3.75 13.43
C SER A 294 -5.89 -4.58 12.15
N ASP A 295 -6.35 -5.83 12.15
CA ASP A 295 -6.34 -6.79 11.06
C ASP A 295 -7.50 -6.63 10.05
N ARG A 296 -8.50 -5.80 10.36
CA ARG A 296 -9.64 -5.54 9.46
C ARG A 296 -9.26 -4.58 8.36
N CYS A 297 -9.96 -4.68 7.21
CA CYS A 297 -9.77 -3.73 6.11
C CYS A 297 -10.03 -2.28 6.56
N CYS A 298 -9.26 -1.35 6.02
CA CYS A 298 -9.46 0.10 6.26
C CYS A 298 -10.60 0.71 5.42
N GLY A 299 -11.18 -0.05 4.48
CA GLY A 299 -12.23 0.41 3.58
C GLY A 299 -11.73 1.07 2.29
N SER A 300 -10.41 1.26 2.09
CA SER A 300 -9.87 1.89 0.88
C SER A 300 -10.07 1.00 -0.37
N ALA A 301 -9.58 -0.24 -0.33
CA ALA A 301 -9.76 -1.28 -1.34
C ALA A 301 -9.66 -0.81 -2.81
N GLY A 302 -8.59 -0.10 -3.14
CA GLY A 302 -8.34 0.42 -4.48
C GLY A 302 -9.39 1.44 -4.93
N ILE A 303 -10.12 1.16 -6.02
CA ILE A 303 -11.20 2.02 -6.52
C ILE A 303 -12.53 1.83 -5.78
N TYR A 304 -12.62 0.85 -4.87
CA TYR A 304 -13.85 0.53 -4.14
C TYR A 304 -14.41 1.73 -3.37
N SER A 305 -13.55 2.47 -2.67
CA SER A 305 -13.97 3.66 -1.91
C SER A 305 -14.58 4.77 -2.79
N VAL A 306 -14.25 4.79 -4.08
CA VAL A 306 -14.85 5.70 -5.07
C VAL A 306 -16.23 5.21 -5.51
N LEU A 307 -16.37 3.90 -5.73
CA LEU A 307 -17.60 3.27 -6.23
C LEU A 307 -18.63 3.04 -5.11
N HIS A 308 -18.17 2.61 -3.94
CA HIS A 308 -18.99 2.26 -2.78
C HIS A 308 -18.63 3.08 -1.53
N PRO A 309 -18.72 4.42 -1.59
CA PRO A 309 -18.20 5.30 -0.53
C PRO A 309 -18.91 5.11 0.82
N THR A 310 -20.17 4.70 0.82
CA THR A 310 -20.95 4.44 2.06
C THR A 310 -20.38 3.24 2.82
N MET A 311 -20.18 2.11 2.14
CA MET A 311 -19.62 0.90 2.75
C MET A 311 -18.15 1.11 3.17
N ALA A 312 -17.35 1.73 2.29
CA ALA A 312 -15.97 2.08 2.60
C ALA A 312 -15.86 2.93 3.87
N ARG A 313 -16.80 3.87 4.05
CA ARG A 313 -16.88 4.71 5.23
C ARG A 313 -17.31 3.92 6.48
N ALA A 314 -18.33 3.07 6.38
CA ALA A 314 -18.81 2.26 7.50
C ALA A 314 -17.69 1.36 8.05
N VAL A 315 -16.89 0.77 7.18
CA VAL A 315 -15.72 -0.04 7.57
C VAL A 315 -14.64 0.81 8.25
N LEU A 316 -14.35 2.00 7.72
CA LEU A 316 -13.40 2.92 8.30
C LEU A 316 -13.84 3.43 9.68
N ASP A 317 -15.12 3.76 9.83
CA ASP A 317 -15.67 4.30 11.09
C ASP A 317 -15.47 3.33 12.26
N LEU A 318 -15.46 2.01 12.03
CA LEU A 318 -15.12 1.00 13.04
C LEU A 318 -13.68 1.14 13.54
N LYS A 319 -12.72 1.37 12.62
CA LYS A 319 -11.30 1.59 12.99
C LYS A 319 -11.12 2.92 13.75
N VAL A 320 -11.75 3.97 13.25
CA VAL A 320 -11.69 5.30 13.89
C VAL A 320 -12.24 5.24 15.31
N ALA A 321 -13.36 4.54 15.54
CA ALA A 321 -13.94 4.36 16.86
C ALA A 321 -12.98 3.62 17.83
N THR A 322 -12.28 2.60 17.36
CA THR A 322 -11.27 1.91 18.17
C THR A 322 -10.11 2.84 18.55
N LEU A 323 -9.63 3.66 17.60
CA LEU A 323 -8.55 4.62 17.85
C LEU A 323 -8.99 5.75 18.79
N GLU A 324 -10.24 6.19 18.72
CA GLU A 324 -10.81 7.22 19.62
C GLU A 324 -10.84 6.75 21.09
N THR A 325 -11.14 5.45 21.28
CA THR A 325 -11.24 4.85 22.61
C THR A 325 -9.93 4.28 23.15
N ALA A 326 -8.88 4.18 22.33
CA ALA A 326 -7.58 3.63 22.74
C ALA A 326 -6.95 4.39 23.91
N ARG A 327 -6.36 3.64 24.86
CA ARG A 327 -5.65 4.18 26.03
C ARG A 327 -4.36 3.38 26.26
N PRO A 328 -3.18 4.02 26.29
CA PRO A 328 -2.96 5.42 25.94
C PRO A 328 -3.36 5.69 24.49
N ARG A 329 -3.71 6.95 24.18
CA ARG A 329 -3.97 7.35 22.78
C ARG A 329 -2.69 7.25 21.99
N PRO A 330 -2.69 6.58 20.82
CA PRO A 330 -1.51 6.56 19.97
C PRO A 330 -1.23 7.94 19.37
N ASP A 331 0.06 8.24 19.19
CA ASP A 331 0.52 9.43 18.47
C ASP A 331 0.32 9.24 16.97
N LEU A 332 0.55 8.01 16.48
CA LEU A 332 0.46 7.65 15.06
C LEU A 332 -0.28 6.32 14.86
N VAL A 333 -0.98 6.20 13.73
CA VAL A 333 -1.34 4.92 13.12
C VAL A 333 -0.32 4.59 12.06
N VAL A 334 0.24 3.40 12.13
CA VAL A 334 1.33 2.95 11.24
C VAL A 334 0.83 1.83 10.34
N THR A 335 0.91 2.01 9.01
CA THR A 335 0.41 1.03 8.04
C THR A 335 1.19 1.08 6.72
N GLY A 336 1.55 -0.07 6.15
CA GLY A 336 2.40 -0.22 4.95
C GLY A 336 1.63 -0.20 3.62
N ASN A 337 0.64 0.69 3.47
CA ASN A 337 -0.11 0.80 2.22
C ASN A 337 -0.67 2.21 1.99
N PRO A 338 -0.42 2.85 0.83
CA PRO A 338 -0.83 4.24 0.58
C PRO A 338 -2.34 4.44 0.66
N GLY A 339 -3.13 3.47 0.20
CA GLY A 339 -4.57 3.52 0.30
C GLY A 339 -5.05 3.54 1.76
N CYS A 340 -4.42 2.74 2.64
CA CYS A 340 -4.73 2.73 4.07
C CYS A 340 -4.28 4.04 4.74
N LEU A 341 -3.07 4.52 4.45
CA LEU A 341 -2.57 5.82 4.97
C LEU A 341 -3.54 6.95 4.66
N MET A 342 -3.96 7.09 3.40
CA MET A 342 -4.89 8.13 2.98
C MET A 342 -6.28 7.95 3.61
N GLN A 343 -6.82 6.73 3.61
CA GLN A 343 -8.17 6.44 4.09
C GLN A 343 -8.28 6.66 5.60
N ILE A 344 -7.36 6.09 6.38
CA ILE A 344 -7.33 6.22 7.84
C ILE A 344 -7.05 7.68 8.22
N GLY A 345 -6.05 8.31 7.61
CA GLY A 345 -5.73 9.72 7.88
C GLY A 345 -6.87 10.68 7.59
N ALA A 346 -7.65 10.45 6.51
CA ALA A 346 -8.86 11.21 6.25
C ALA A 346 -9.95 10.98 7.31
N GLY A 347 -10.11 9.74 7.77
CA GLY A 347 -11.05 9.38 8.84
C GLY A 347 -10.71 10.07 10.15
N LEU A 348 -9.45 10.03 10.58
CA LEU A 348 -8.95 10.69 11.77
C LEU A 348 -9.16 12.21 11.72
N ARG A 349 -8.84 12.85 10.59
CA ARG A 349 -9.09 14.28 10.37
C ARG A 349 -10.58 14.62 10.43
N ALA A 350 -11.45 13.80 9.82
CA ALA A 350 -12.89 14.00 9.83
C ALA A 350 -13.51 13.82 11.23
N ALA A 351 -12.89 12.99 12.06
CA ALA A 351 -13.22 12.79 13.49
C ALA A 351 -12.53 13.81 14.42
N LYS A 352 -11.65 14.68 13.87
CA LYS A 352 -10.84 15.65 14.63
C LYS A 352 -9.96 14.99 15.71
N LEU A 353 -9.48 13.78 15.46
CA LEU A 353 -8.55 13.10 16.34
C LEU A 353 -7.11 13.58 16.04
N PRO A 354 -6.34 13.97 17.05
CA PRO A 354 -4.95 14.42 16.89
C PRO A 354 -3.99 13.22 16.77
N ILE A 355 -4.26 12.32 15.83
CA ILE A 355 -3.46 11.13 15.55
C ILE A 355 -2.97 11.24 14.10
N GLY A 356 -1.66 11.11 13.90
CA GLY A 356 -1.06 11.08 12.57
C GLY A 356 -1.14 9.70 11.92
N VAL A 357 -0.67 9.62 10.67
CA VAL A 357 -0.48 8.35 9.97
C VAL A 357 0.93 8.30 9.38
N ALA A 358 1.61 7.16 9.46
CA ALA A 358 2.96 6.98 8.94
C ALA A 358 3.14 5.59 8.31
N HIS A 359 4.11 5.46 7.42
CA HIS A 359 4.54 4.15 6.96
C HIS A 359 5.54 3.55 7.98
N PRO A 360 5.53 2.21 8.22
CA PRO A 360 6.45 1.60 9.20
C PRO A 360 7.93 1.95 8.97
N VAL A 361 8.36 2.01 7.72
CA VAL A 361 9.76 2.31 7.37
C VAL A 361 10.19 3.75 7.74
N GLU A 362 9.24 4.71 7.80
CA GLU A 362 9.55 6.09 8.21
C GLU A 362 10.01 6.16 9.67
N LEU A 363 9.45 5.32 10.55
CA LEU A 363 9.86 5.28 11.96
C LEU A 363 11.25 4.66 12.12
N LEU A 364 11.59 3.65 11.35
CA LEU A 364 12.93 3.08 11.34
C LEU A 364 13.94 4.07 10.77
N ASP A 365 13.58 4.76 9.69
CA ASP A 365 14.40 5.81 9.09
C ASP A 365 14.68 6.96 10.07
N LEU A 366 13.65 7.40 10.82
CA LEU A 366 13.80 8.39 11.87
C LEU A 366 14.77 7.91 12.96
N SER A 367 14.64 6.68 13.42
CA SER A 367 15.53 6.06 14.40
C SER A 367 16.99 6.04 13.90
N TYR A 368 17.21 5.76 12.63
CA TYR A 368 18.55 5.74 12.03
C TYR A 368 19.11 7.15 11.80
N GLN A 369 18.26 8.11 11.45
CA GLN A 369 18.64 9.51 11.33
C GLN A 369 19.15 10.04 12.66
N ASP A 370 18.41 9.81 13.74
CA ASP A 370 18.77 10.27 15.09
C ASP A 370 20.00 9.53 15.64
N ALA A 371 20.28 8.32 15.15
CA ALA A 371 21.49 7.56 15.45
C ALA A 371 22.72 7.98 14.61
N GLY A 372 22.57 8.91 13.65
CA GLY A 372 23.67 9.39 12.81
C GLY A 372 24.14 8.38 11.76
N PHE A 373 23.27 7.48 11.27
CA PHE A 373 23.61 6.55 10.17
C PHE A 373 23.78 7.26 8.84
N TYR A 374 23.23 8.44 8.70
CA TYR A 374 23.27 9.25 7.48
C TYR A 374 24.21 10.46 7.67
N GLY A 375 25.06 10.72 6.66
CA GLY A 375 26.01 11.83 6.64
C GLY A 375 25.36 13.18 6.28
#